data_44c75003732c5b585d9b5d84a189a18f
#
_entry.id   44c75003732c5b585d9b5d84a189a18f
#
_cell.length_a   1.000
_cell.length_b   1.000
_cell.length_c   1.000
_cell.angle_alpha   90.00
_cell.angle_beta   90.00
_cell.angle_gamma   90.00
#
_symmetry.space_group_name_H-M   'P 1'
#
loop_
_entity.id
_entity.type
_entity.pdbx_description
1 polymer ?
#
loop_
_entity_poly.entity_id
_entity_poly.type
_entity_poly.pdbx_seq_one_letter_code
_entity_poly.pdbx_strand_id
1 'polypeptide(L)'
;MSWRELSQLLVLVSLVAAVQAQQTPAGTESPTEPERFEMPVPVGMPVNGLKVPQYDQDGKLLMLFEAATATKVNEEVVEMDSLKLEALDSEGQKIFVELPQAVFNLKTNLLTGDKTATIRREDFEITGDSIEFNTQTRFGILRGNVKMVITNEETSN
;
A
#
# COMPACT_ATOMS: atom_id res chain seq x y z
N MET A 1 -66.52 -63.50 -7.44
CA MET A 1 -66.70 -64.11 -6.14
C MET A 1 -65.39 -64.07 -5.41
N SER A 2 -65.45 -63.34 -4.33
CA SER A 2 -64.65 -63.54 -3.10
C SER A 2 -63.22 -63.05 -3.21
N TRP A 3 -62.94 -61.86 -2.81
CA TRP A 3 -62.80 -61.30 -1.47
C TRP A 3 -61.73 -61.93 -0.62
N ARG A 4 -60.88 -61.05 -0.20
CA ARG A 4 -59.96 -61.25 0.95
C ARG A 4 -58.58 -61.74 0.50
N GLU A 5 -57.60 -60.96 0.56
CA GLU A 5 -57.04 -60.31 1.70
C GLU A 5 -56.22 -59.08 1.17
N LEU A 6 -56.44 -57.95 1.43
CA LEU A 6 -56.20 -57.14 2.61
C LEU A 6 -55.15 -57.72 3.57
N SER A 7 -54.07 -57.17 3.53
CA SER A 7 -53.03 -57.09 4.56
C SER A 7 -51.70 -57.36 3.94
N GLN A 8 -50.93 -56.52 3.84
CA GLN A 8 -50.15 -55.80 4.76
C GLN A 8 -49.39 -54.74 4.00
N LEU A 9 -49.89 -53.57 4.21
CA LEU A 9 -49.17 -52.36 3.91
C LEU A 9 -47.99 -52.28 4.89
N LEU A 10 -46.88 -52.84 4.49
CA LEU A 10 -45.63 -52.69 5.22
C LEU A 10 -45.14 -51.27 4.98
N VAL A 11 -45.54 -50.40 5.89
CA VAL A 11 -45.02 -49.04 5.94
C VAL A 11 -43.56 -49.11 6.34
N LEU A 12 -42.73 -49.22 5.33
CA LEU A 12 -41.30 -48.97 5.47
C LEU A 12 -41.13 -47.46 5.59
N VAL A 13 -41.23 -46.96 6.79
CA VAL A 13 -40.81 -45.65 7.14
C VAL A 13 -39.29 -45.68 7.04
N SER A 14 -38.76 -45.45 5.80
CA SER A 14 -37.38 -45.11 5.62
C SER A 14 -37.16 -43.74 6.20
N LEU A 15 -36.60 -43.75 7.39
CA LEU A 15 -36.06 -42.55 8.08
C LEU A 15 -34.90 -42.05 7.20
N VAL A 16 -35.24 -41.23 6.21
CA VAL A 16 -34.23 -40.42 5.51
C VAL A 16 -33.76 -39.36 6.49
N ALA A 17 -32.69 -39.69 7.17
CA ALA A 17 -31.92 -38.67 7.87
C ALA A 17 -31.45 -37.68 6.82
N ALA A 18 -32.15 -36.58 6.68
CA ALA A 18 -31.68 -35.39 5.96
C ALA A 18 -30.46 -34.87 6.70
N VAL A 19 -29.30 -35.29 6.23
CA VAL A 19 -28.06 -34.56 6.53
C VAL A 19 -28.20 -33.20 5.88
N GLN A 20 -28.67 -32.27 6.63
CA GLN A 20 -28.54 -30.86 6.27
C GLN A 20 -27.04 -30.58 6.33
N ALA A 21 -26.40 -30.67 5.17
CA ALA A 21 -25.13 -30.03 4.96
C ALA A 21 -25.35 -28.53 5.29
N GLN A 22 -24.89 -28.12 6.44
CA GLN A 22 -24.70 -26.71 6.74
C GLN A 22 -23.72 -26.21 5.68
N GLN A 23 -24.29 -25.61 4.65
CA GLN A 23 -23.54 -24.73 3.76
C GLN A 23 -23.08 -23.58 4.65
N THR A 24 -21.86 -23.67 5.13
CA THR A 24 -21.11 -22.51 5.56
C THR A 24 -21.23 -21.50 4.41
N PRO A 25 -21.78 -20.30 4.66
CA PRO A 25 -21.78 -19.29 3.62
C PRO A 25 -20.33 -19.13 3.24
N ALA A 26 -20.00 -19.50 1.99
CA ALA A 26 -18.74 -19.13 1.38
C ALA A 26 -18.60 -17.64 1.64
N GLY A 27 -17.60 -17.27 2.43
CA GLY A 27 -17.24 -15.89 2.62
C GLY A 27 -17.19 -15.29 1.23
N THR A 28 -18.02 -14.31 0.99
CA THR A 28 -17.90 -13.44 -0.16
C THR A 28 -16.54 -12.81 0.01
N GLU A 29 -15.52 -13.36 -0.64
CA GLU A 29 -14.28 -12.66 -0.87
C GLU A 29 -14.70 -11.43 -1.67
N SER A 30 -14.93 -10.34 -0.96
CA SER A 30 -14.96 -9.01 -1.58
C SER A 30 -13.70 -8.92 -2.44
N PRO A 31 -13.80 -8.43 -3.69
CA PRO A 31 -12.63 -8.18 -4.51
C PRO A 31 -11.67 -7.41 -3.61
N THR A 32 -10.49 -7.97 -3.40
CA THR A 32 -9.44 -7.34 -2.59
C THR A 32 -9.22 -5.96 -3.18
N GLU A 33 -9.81 -4.93 -2.56
CA GLU A 33 -9.44 -3.56 -2.89
C GLU A 33 -7.91 -3.53 -2.77
N PRO A 34 -7.22 -2.92 -3.75
CA PRO A 34 -5.78 -2.80 -3.67
C PRO A 34 -5.45 -2.20 -2.30
N GLU A 35 -4.58 -2.88 -1.55
CA GLU A 35 -4.23 -2.50 -0.18
C GLU A 35 -3.90 -1.01 -0.18
N ARG A 36 -4.83 -0.24 0.37
CA ARG A 36 -4.69 1.21 0.46
C ARG A 36 -3.64 1.49 1.53
N PHE A 37 -2.62 2.23 1.16
CA PHE A 37 -1.62 2.66 2.13
C PHE A 37 -2.29 3.48 3.23
N GLU A 38 -2.28 2.96 4.45
CA GLU A 38 -2.80 3.66 5.62
C GLU A 38 -1.65 4.35 6.35
N MET A 39 -1.78 5.66 6.52
CA MET A 39 -0.86 6.44 7.33
C MET A 39 -1.48 6.68 8.71
N PRO A 40 -0.83 6.24 9.80
CA PRO A 40 -1.40 6.29 11.15
C PRO A 40 -1.32 7.71 11.74
N VAL A 41 -1.89 8.68 11.04
CA VAL A 41 -1.95 10.08 11.43
C VAL A 41 -3.43 10.45 11.63
N PRO A 42 -3.84 10.95 12.82
CA PRO A 42 -5.19 11.42 13.06
C PRO A 42 -5.52 12.64 12.20
N VAL A 43 -6.77 12.73 11.73
CA VAL A 43 -7.23 13.89 10.96
C VAL A 43 -7.21 15.14 11.83
N GLY A 44 -6.64 16.23 11.31
CA GLY A 44 -6.60 17.54 11.95
C GLY A 44 -5.62 17.69 13.11
N MET A 45 -4.85 16.65 13.44
CA MET A 45 -3.86 16.70 14.52
C MET A 45 -2.45 16.47 14.00
N PRO A 46 -1.50 17.38 14.27
CA PRO A 46 -0.11 17.18 13.87
C PRO A 46 0.54 16.08 14.71
N VAL A 47 1.30 15.22 14.03
CA VAL A 47 2.16 14.18 14.63
C VAL A 47 3.61 14.58 14.41
N ASN A 48 4.41 14.63 15.47
CA ASN A 48 5.84 14.92 15.38
C ASN A 48 6.64 13.63 15.33
N GLY A 49 7.69 13.62 14.52
CA GLY A 49 8.60 12.48 14.40
C GLY A 49 7.91 11.25 13.79
N LEU A 50 7.13 11.46 12.72
CA LEU A 50 6.48 10.37 12.02
C LEU A 50 7.51 9.41 11.43
N LYS A 51 7.27 8.11 11.64
CA LYS A 51 8.05 7.03 11.03
C LYS A 51 7.12 5.88 10.65
N VAL A 52 6.92 5.67 9.35
CA VAL A 52 5.99 4.68 8.82
C VAL A 52 6.71 3.74 7.85
N PRO A 53 7.05 2.53 8.27
CA PRO A 53 7.59 1.51 7.39
C PRO A 53 6.46 0.85 6.58
N GLN A 54 6.77 0.50 5.34
CA GLN A 54 5.94 -0.33 4.46
C GLN A 54 6.70 -1.60 4.11
N TYR A 55 6.04 -2.75 4.25
CA TYR A 55 6.63 -4.05 3.96
C TYR A 55 5.87 -4.74 2.82
N ASP A 56 6.52 -5.62 2.10
CA ASP A 56 5.89 -6.53 1.16
C ASP A 56 5.27 -7.75 1.89
N GLN A 57 4.68 -8.65 1.11
CA GLN A 57 4.06 -9.88 1.63
C GLN A 57 5.07 -10.83 2.29
N ASP A 58 6.35 -10.71 1.93
CA ASP A 58 7.45 -11.52 2.49
C ASP A 58 8.07 -10.86 3.74
N GLY A 59 7.56 -9.71 4.15
CA GLY A 59 8.06 -8.95 5.30
C GLY A 59 9.32 -8.12 5.01
N LYS A 60 9.68 -7.93 3.73
CA LYS A 60 10.79 -7.08 3.32
C LYS A 60 10.36 -5.63 3.30
N LEU A 61 11.18 -4.74 3.84
CA LEU A 61 10.92 -3.30 3.81
C LEU A 61 10.94 -2.79 2.35
N LEU A 62 9.80 -2.27 1.91
CA LEU A 62 9.64 -1.64 0.58
C LEU A 62 9.91 -0.15 0.63
N MET A 63 9.34 0.51 1.62
CA MET A 63 9.47 1.96 1.82
C MET A 63 9.48 2.31 3.30
N LEU A 64 10.11 3.44 3.60
CA LEU A 64 10.11 4.04 4.92
C LEU A 64 9.88 5.55 4.77
N PHE A 65 8.76 6.03 5.32
CA PHE A 65 8.47 7.45 5.44
C PHE A 65 8.95 7.94 6.79
N GLU A 66 9.73 9.00 6.79
CA GLU A 66 10.13 9.72 8.00
C GLU A 66 9.84 11.22 7.79
N ALA A 67 9.11 11.84 8.70
CA ALA A 67 8.85 13.28 8.64
C ALA A 67 9.02 13.93 10.02
N ALA A 68 9.49 15.15 10.03
CA ALA A 68 9.59 15.92 11.27
C ALA A 68 8.20 16.19 11.84
N THR A 69 7.25 16.56 10.96
CA THR A 69 5.84 16.74 11.30
C THR A 69 4.97 16.21 10.16
N ALA A 70 3.85 15.61 10.52
CA ALA A 70 2.83 15.19 9.58
C ALA A 70 1.44 15.56 10.09
N THR A 71 0.59 16.09 9.21
CA THR A 71 -0.80 16.45 9.51
C THR A 71 -1.71 15.85 8.45
N LYS A 72 -2.62 14.99 8.86
CA LYS A 72 -3.67 14.48 7.98
C LYS A 72 -4.78 15.54 7.88
N VAL A 73 -4.85 16.23 6.75
CA VAL A 73 -5.79 17.34 6.52
C VAL A 73 -7.22 16.81 6.38
N ASN A 74 -7.35 15.67 5.71
CA ASN A 74 -8.60 14.94 5.52
C ASN A 74 -8.28 13.45 5.33
N GLU A 75 -9.28 12.61 5.04
CA GLU A 75 -9.09 11.16 4.90
C GLU A 75 -8.13 10.75 3.77
N GLU A 76 -7.87 11.64 2.82
CA GLU A 76 -7.08 11.32 1.64
C GLU A 76 -5.73 12.08 1.58
N VAL A 77 -5.55 13.16 2.36
CA VAL A 77 -4.40 14.06 2.20
C VAL A 77 -3.63 14.20 3.50
N VAL A 78 -2.32 13.97 3.40
CA VAL A 78 -1.35 14.20 4.48
C VAL A 78 -0.32 15.21 4.03
N GLU A 79 -0.16 16.28 4.80
CA GLU A 79 0.92 17.26 4.66
C GLU A 79 2.07 16.88 5.59
N MET A 80 3.29 17.00 5.10
CA MET A 80 4.50 16.63 5.85
C MET A 80 5.59 17.68 5.69
N ASP A 81 6.28 17.96 6.79
CA ASP A 81 7.48 18.79 6.80
C ASP A 81 8.73 17.92 6.98
N SER A 82 9.79 18.27 6.28
CA SER A 82 11.08 17.58 6.30
C SER A 82 10.94 16.07 6.04
N LEU A 83 10.24 15.72 4.96
CA LEU A 83 10.06 14.33 4.56
C LEU A 83 11.36 13.74 4.04
N LYS A 84 11.67 12.54 4.53
CA LYS A 84 12.64 11.60 3.98
C LYS A 84 11.91 10.31 3.64
N LEU A 85 11.98 9.92 2.39
CA LEU A 85 11.44 8.65 1.91
C LEU A 85 12.60 7.77 1.47
N GLU A 86 12.75 6.60 2.09
CA GLU A 86 13.60 5.51 1.59
C GLU A 86 12.69 4.54 0.84
N ALA A 87 13.06 4.17 -0.37
CA ALA A 87 12.33 3.20 -1.18
C ALA A 87 13.32 2.29 -1.93
N LEU A 88 12.84 1.15 -2.39
CA LEU A 88 13.58 0.33 -3.36
C LEU A 88 13.08 0.67 -4.75
N ASP A 89 13.99 0.84 -5.71
CA ASP A 89 13.63 0.99 -7.12
C ASP A 89 13.21 -0.36 -7.75
N SER A 90 12.94 -0.35 -9.05
CA SER A 90 12.56 -1.58 -9.79
C SER A 90 13.68 -2.62 -9.85
N GLU A 91 14.92 -2.21 -9.63
CA GLU A 91 16.12 -3.06 -9.62
C GLU A 91 16.48 -3.52 -8.20
N GLY A 92 15.73 -3.06 -7.18
CA GLY A 92 15.96 -3.35 -5.77
C GLY A 92 17.05 -2.51 -5.13
N GLN A 93 17.48 -1.42 -5.78
CA GLN A 93 18.43 -0.47 -5.22
C GLN A 93 17.72 0.55 -4.34
N LYS A 94 18.41 1.05 -3.32
CA LYS A 94 17.86 2.07 -2.43
C LYS A 94 17.83 3.43 -3.12
N ILE A 95 16.64 4.05 -3.09
CA ILE A 95 16.42 5.44 -3.47
C ILE A 95 16.03 6.22 -2.23
N PHE A 96 16.59 7.41 -2.08
CA PHE A 96 16.24 8.37 -1.05
C PHE A 96 15.62 9.59 -1.71
N VAL A 97 14.43 9.99 -1.24
CA VAL A 97 13.76 11.21 -1.66
C VAL A 97 13.65 12.14 -0.46
N GLU A 98 14.18 13.33 -0.57
CA GLU A 98 14.15 14.35 0.49
C GLU A 98 13.36 15.56 0.01
N LEU A 99 12.36 15.96 0.79
CA LEU A 99 11.46 17.07 0.52
C LEU A 99 11.33 17.94 1.77
N PRO A 100 11.63 19.24 1.69
CA PRO A 100 11.37 20.15 2.81
C PRO A 100 9.90 20.21 3.20
N GLN A 101 9.02 20.17 2.20
CA GLN A 101 7.56 20.08 2.36
C GLN A 101 7.01 19.12 1.32
N ALA A 102 6.03 18.31 1.74
CA ALA A 102 5.42 17.31 0.89
C ALA A 102 3.92 17.19 1.17
N VAL A 103 3.16 16.89 0.13
CA VAL A 103 1.75 16.53 0.21
C VAL A 103 1.59 15.12 -0.36
N PHE A 104 1.05 14.22 0.44
CA PHE A 104 0.79 12.85 0.02
C PHE A 104 -0.71 12.59 -0.09
N ASN A 105 -1.14 12.19 -1.28
CA ASN A 105 -2.50 11.75 -1.51
C ASN A 105 -2.58 10.23 -1.37
N LEU A 106 -3.24 9.77 -0.30
CA LEU A 106 -3.37 8.35 0.06
C LEU A 106 -4.21 7.56 -0.95
N LYS A 107 -5.10 8.22 -1.68
CA LYS A 107 -5.98 7.58 -2.66
C LYS A 107 -5.27 7.33 -3.99
N THR A 108 -4.45 8.27 -4.42
CA THR A 108 -3.73 8.19 -5.70
C THR A 108 -2.31 7.70 -5.55
N ASN A 109 -1.83 7.50 -4.32
CA ASN A 109 -0.44 7.17 -3.98
C ASN A 109 0.56 8.21 -4.54
N LEU A 110 0.12 9.46 -4.69
CA LEU A 110 0.92 10.54 -5.24
C LEU A 110 1.50 11.40 -4.14
N LEU A 111 2.82 11.47 -4.11
CA LEU A 111 3.61 12.38 -3.29
C LEU A 111 4.03 13.58 -4.16
N THR A 112 3.74 14.78 -3.71
CA THR A 112 4.11 16.02 -4.40
C THR A 112 4.89 16.95 -3.47
N GLY A 113 5.80 17.71 -4.05
CA GLY A 113 6.53 18.77 -3.37
C GLY A 113 6.77 19.94 -4.34
N ASP A 114 6.56 21.14 -3.86
CA ASP A 114 6.73 22.42 -4.59
C ASP A 114 7.98 23.18 -4.15
N LYS A 115 8.84 22.56 -3.39
CA LYS A 115 10.15 23.03 -2.95
C LYS A 115 11.24 22.15 -3.54
N THR A 116 12.49 22.63 -3.46
CA THR A 116 13.62 21.86 -3.97
C THR A 116 13.59 20.43 -3.45
N ALA A 117 13.41 19.50 -4.37
CA ALA A 117 13.43 18.06 -4.11
C ALA A 117 14.81 17.51 -4.43
N THR A 118 15.25 16.55 -3.62
CA THR A 118 16.48 15.79 -3.86
C THR A 118 16.13 14.32 -3.96
N ILE A 119 16.56 13.67 -5.05
CA ILE A 119 16.54 12.21 -5.19
C ILE A 119 17.98 11.73 -5.21
N ARG A 120 18.31 10.79 -4.35
CA ARG A 120 19.65 10.22 -4.25
C ARG A 120 19.60 8.71 -4.37
N ARG A 121 20.52 8.20 -5.14
CA ARG A 121 20.87 6.78 -5.23
C ARG A 121 22.40 6.68 -5.07
N GLU A 122 22.95 5.49 -4.95
CA GLU A 122 24.38 5.25 -4.78
C GLU A 122 25.23 5.89 -5.89
N ASP A 123 24.74 5.83 -7.15
CA ASP A 123 25.43 6.25 -8.36
C ASP A 123 25.04 7.64 -8.86
N PHE A 124 23.98 8.29 -8.30
CA PHE A 124 23.57 9.63 -8.70
C PHE A 124 22.84 10.41 -7.62
N GLU A 125 22.85 11.73 -7.79
CA GLU A 125 21.98 12.67 -7.09
C GLU A 125 21.30 13.58 -8.10
N ILE A 126 19.97 13.73 -7.99
CA ILE A 126 19.17 14.63 -8.81
C ILE A 126 18.45 15.62 -7.91
N THR A 127 18.49 16.90 -8.28
CA THR A 127 17.72 17.97 -7.63
C THR A 127 16.80 18.63 -8.63
N GLY A 128 15.69 19.20 -8.16
CA GLY A 128 14.74 19.96 -8.97
C GLY A 128 13.86 20.82 -8.09
N ASP A 129 13.16 21.82 -8.67
CA ASP A 129 12.33 22.76 -7.91
C ASP A 129 11.03 22.12 -7.39
N SER A 130 10.53 21.11 -8.09
CA SER A 130 9.34 20.38 -7.69
C SER A 130 9.41 18.90 -8.09
N ILE A 131 8.61 18.09 -7.41
CA ILE A 131 8.52 16.65 -7.64
C ILE A 131 7.07 16.18 -7.64
N GLU A 132 6.79 15.21 -8.49
CA GLU A 132 5.66 14.31 -8.39
C GLU A 132 6.21 12.88 -8.34
N PHE A 133 5.91 12.12 -7.30
CA PHE A 133 6.40 10.76 -7.12
C PHE A 133 5.23 9.84 -6.76
N ASN A 134 5.00 8.83 -7.59
CA ASN A 134 3.99 7.82 -7.30
C ASN A 134 4.64 6.68 -6.52
N THR A 135 4.20 6.49 -5.27
CA THR A 135 4.81 5.53 -4.35
C THR A 135 4.49 4.07 -4.70
N GLN A 136 3.41 3.83 -5.45
CA GLN A 136 3.01 2.49 -5.89
C GLN A 136 3.85 2.03 -7.10
N THR A 137 3.98 2.90 -8.12
CA THR A 137 4.76 2.60 -9.32
C THR A 137 6.24 2.89 -9.16
N ARG A 138 6.62 3.64 -8.11
CA ARG A 138 7.99 4.12 -7.84
C ARG A 138 8.57 4.97 -8.97
N PHE A 139 7.68 5.63 -9.69
CA PHE A 139 8.02 6.55 -10.77
C PHE A 139 7.88 7.99 -10.29
N GLY A 140 8.87 8.83 -10.61
CA GLY A 140 8.90 10.23 -10.23
C GLY A 140 9.25 11.14 -11.39
N ILE A 141 8.74 12.36 -11.35
CA ILE A 141 9.05 13.44 -12.30
C ILE A 141 9.52 14.64 -11.50
N LEU A 142 10.73 15.11 -11.80
CA LEU A 142 11.26 16.37 -11.30
C LEU A 142 11.08 17.47 -12.36
N ARG A 143 10.74 18.68 -11.90
CA ARG A 143 10.58 19.86 -12.77
C ARG A 143 11.29 21.06 -12.17
N GLY A 144 11.69 21.97 -13.06
CA GLY A 144 12.36 23.24 -12.72
C GLY A 144 13.81 23.04 -12.26
N ASN A 145 14.74 23.73 -12.91
CA ASN A 145 16.17 23.76 -12.58
C ASN A 145 16.78 22.38 -12.26
N VAL A 146 16.34 21.35 -13.02
CA VAL A 146 16.78 19.97 -12.76
C VAL A 146 18.27 19.83 -13.01
N LYS A 147 19.00 19.37 -12.00
CA LYS A 147 20.43 19.09 -12.05
C LYS A 147 20.66 17.65 -11.59
N MET A 148 21.47 16.93 -12.35
CA MET A 148 21.91 15.57 -12.03
C MET A 148 23.43 15.54 -11.88
N VAL A 149 23.91 14.90 -10.83
CA VAL A 149 25.30 14.59 -10.57
C VAL A 149 25.44 13.07 -10.54
N ILE A 150 26.31 12.53 -11.37
CA ILE A 150 26.61 11.09 -11.41
C ILE A 150 27.91 10.87 -10.63
N THR A 151 27.88 9.95 -9.69
CA THR A 151 29.06 9.54 -8.92
C THR A 151 29.57 8.25 -9.55
N ASN A 152 30.67 8.34 -10.32
CA ASN A 152 31.36 7.13 -10.77
C ASN A 152 32.22 6.63 -9.62
N GLU A 153 31.95 5.45 -9.11
CA GLU A 153 32.97 4.72 -8.35
C GLU A 153 34.06 4.31 -9.35
N GLU A 154 35.15 5.07 -9.37
CA GLU A 154 36.36 4.58 -10.00
C GLU A 154 36.80 3.33 -9.25
N THR A 155 36.61 2.18 -9.89
CA THR A 155 37.21 0.93 -9.44
C THR A 155 38.72 1.16 -9.40
N SER A 156 39.24 1.48 -8.21
CA SER A 156 40.68 1.50 -7.98
C SER A 156 41.19 0.06 -8.09
N ASN A 157 41.86 -0.20 -9.18
CA ASN A 157 42.44 -1.49 -9.53
C ASN A 157 43.76 -1.66 -8.77
#